data_58eebcf04486d9dea25d686b3634e022
#
_entry.id   58eebcf04486d9dea25d686b3634e022
#
_cell.length_a   1.000
_cell.length_b   1.000
_cell.length_c   1.000
_cell.angle_alpha   90.00
_cell.angle_beta   90.00
_cell.angle_gamma   90.00
#
_symmetry.space_group_name_H-M   'P 1'
#
loop_
_entity.id
_entity.type
_entity.pdbx_description
1 polymer ?
#
loop_
_entity_poly.entity_id
_entity_poly.type
_entity_poly.pdbx_seq_one_letter_code
_entity_poly.pdbx_strand_id
1 'polypeptide(L)'
;MSEKEYVVIVKADVDLEAFDAEVAADTGSGQIPNRAVTVANPRIGSKRMTHWMLTDEEAETLAQDERVVAVEIPPDQRTDMEIGLHARQTSVFERQSGNNSTWVNWGLRRCTETTNIFADATTLTGDYLYALDGTGVDFIVQDSGIQADHPEFQDAAGTTRVQQIDWFAGSGIVGETQDSNFYTDYDGHGTHCAGISVGKTFGWAKNARIYAQKLGGLEGTADPNTGISITNAFDCIRLWHNNKSGADANRPTVVNMSWGYGFSTTSDPTSGTYRGTAWTYGVDYTTRAALETATGVSIKRLNSATTTRLSTRNATVDAEIEDMISAGIHVVIAAGNNYNKVEASGGADYDNNVVFGSTVNYHRGSSPYSSNAYMVASLDSTTQDDGGTEKDKTSIFSSRGPGCNIWAPGSNIMSACCTPYNTSKYSPIAYFGNGSFYQMSISGTSMAAPQVAGLLCLHLESDPTLTPAQLKSKIIADSKDVVYNTGVNNDYDQISTSTFGQDAKILYTRYASANALSITKE
;
A
#
# COMPACT_ATOMS: atom_id res chain seq x y z
N MET A 1 -20.49 -16.33 28.95
CA MET A 1 -19.30 -15.63 28.39
C MET A 1 -19.77 -14.37 27.74
N SER A 2 -18.97 -13.30 27.70
CA SER A 2 -19.37 -12.05 27.04
C SER A 2 -19.22 -12.20 25.52
N GLU A 3 -20.21 -11.74 24.79
CA GLU A 3 -20.13 -11.64 23.33
C GLU A 3 -19.24 -10.48 22.94
N LYS A 4 -18.54 -10.64 21.81
CA LYS A 4 -17.74 -9.61 21.14
C LYS A 4 -18.12 -9.59 19.66
N GLU A 5 -17.84 -8.49 19.00
CA GLU A 5 -17.97 -8.41 17.56
C GLU A 5 -16.83 -9.16 16.88
N TYR A 6 -17.20 -10.05 15.96
CA TYR A 6 -16.29 -10.77 15.09
C TYR A 6 -16.67 -10.59 13.63
N VAL A 7 -15.67 -10.41 12.77
CA VAL A 7 -15.84 -10.49 11.31
C VAL A 7 -15.66 -11.93 10.89
N VAL A 8 -16.66 -12.52 10.30
CA VAL A 8 -16.59 -13.86 9.67
C VAL A 8 -16.41 -13.67 8.17
N ILE A 9 -15.32 -14.22 7.63
CA ILE A 9 -14.91 -14.08 6.23
C ILE A 9 -15.06 -15.44 5.57
N VAL A 10 -15.90 -15.54 4.54
CA VAL A 10 -16.08 -16.79 3.77
C VAL A 10 -15.23 -16.79 2.49
N LYS A 11 -15.02 -17.98 1.91
CA LYS A 11 -14.37 -18.15 0.62
C LYS A 11 -15.17 -17.47 -0.50
N ALA A 12 -14.51 -17.08 -1.57
CA ALA A 12 -15.11 -16.30 -2.66
C ALA A 12 -16.21 -17.04 -3.44
N ASP A 13 -16.23 -18.36 -3.37
CA ASP A 13 -17.21 -19.26 -4.01
C ASP A 13 -18.40 -19.61 -3.11
N VAL A 14 -18.44 -19.09 -1.89
CA VAL A 14 -19.53 -19.33 -0.93
C VAL A 14 -20.63 -18.28 -1.13
N ASP A 15 -21.87 -18.73 -1.13
CA ASP A 15 -23.03 -17.87 -1.07
C ASP A 15 -23.17 -17.30 0.36
N LEU A 16 -22.81 -16.03 0.53
CA LEU A 16 -22.80 -15.35 1.82
C LEU A 16 -24.20 -15.27 2.43
N GLU A 17 -25.23 -15.01 1.63
CA GLU A 17 -26.61 -14.88 2.13
C GLU A 17 -27.11 -16.21 2.70
N ALA A 18 -26.83 -17.31 1.99
CA ALA A 18 -27.17 -18.65 2.46
C ALA A 18 -26.38 -19.03 3.73
N PHE A 19 -25.09 -18.70 3.77
CA PHE A 19 -24.23 -18.93 4.95
C PHE A 19 -24.72 -18.10 6.16
N ASP A 20 -25.02 -16.84 5.96
CA ASP A 20 -25.50 -15.96 7.02
C ASP A 20 -26.87 -16.41 7.57
N ALA A 21 -27.76 -16.87 6.69
CA ALA A 21 -29.04 -17.44 7.11
C ALA A 21 -28.85 -18.71 7.97
N GLU A 22 -27.87 -19.54 7.66
CA GLU A 22 -27.50 -20.72 8.45
C GLU A 22 -26.94 -20.34 9.82
N VAL A 23 -26.04 -19.34 9.89
CA VAL A 23 -25.47 -18.85 11.14
C VAL A 23 -26.53 -18.18 12.01
N ALA A 24 -27.45 -17.41 11.41
CA ALA A 24 -28.53 -16.72 12.12
C ALA A 24 -29.64 -17.64 12.63
N ALA A 25 -29.72 -18.89 12.13
CA ALA A 25 -30.77 -19.82 12.52
C ALA A 25 -30.63 -20.25 14.00
N ASP A 26 -31.72 -20.16 14.75
CA ASP A 26 -31.77 -20.52 16.17
C ASP A 26 -32.01 -22.02 16.43
N THR A 27 -32.02 -22.82 15.40
CA THR A 27 -32.41 -24.25 15.43
C THR A 27 -31.25 -25.25 15.47
N GLY A 28 -30.01 -24.78 15.66
CA GLY A 28 -28.86 -25.65 15.92
C GLY A 28 -28.43 -26.59 14.80
N SER A 29 -28.82 -26.29 13.57
CA SER A 29 -28.30 -27.03 12.39
C SER A 29 -26.97 -26.49 11.89
N GLY A 30 -26.57 -25.35 12.41
CA GLY A 30 -25.34 -24.65 12.02
C GLY A 30 -24.20 -24.85 12.99
N GLN A 31 -23.15 -24.09 12.77
CA GLN A 31 -21.92 -24.09 13.57
C GLN A 31 -22.13 -23.48 14.95
N ILE A 32 -23.23 -22.73 15.15
CA ILE A 32 -23.63 -22.11 16.43
C ILE A 32 -24.95 -22.72 16.87
N PRO A 33 -24.94 -23.79 17.66
CA PRO A 33 -26.15 -24.45 18.09
C PRO A 33 -26.91 -23.71 19.18
N ASN A 34 -28.24 -23.78 19.09
CA ASN A 34 -29.18 -23.48 20.16
C ASN A 34 -29.31 -22.01 20.57
N ARG A 35 -28.93 -21.06 19.75
CA ARG A 35 -29.27 -19.65 19.98
C ARG A 35 -29.34 -18.85 18.69
N ALA A 36 -30.10 -17.78 18.70
CA ALA A 36 -30.04 -16.75 17.68
C ALA A 36 -28.78 -15.89 17.89
N VAL A 37 -28.07 -15.61 16.81
CA VAL A 37 -26.87 -14.77 16.80
C VAL A 37 -27.21 -13.41 16.22
N THR A 38 -26.71 -12.34 16.87
CA THR A 38 -26.98 -10.98 16.42
C THR A 38 -25.96 -10.53 15.39
N VAL A 39 -26.44 -10.01 14.27
CA VAL A 39 -25.63 -9.29 13.29
C VAL A 39 -25.23 -7.94 13.88
N ALA A 40 -23.95 -7.69 14.06
CA ALA A 40 -23.42 -6.42 14.54
C ALA A 40 -23.35 -5.40 13.40
N ASN A 41 -22.87 -5.83 12.23
CA ASN A 41 -22.78 -5.01 11.01
C ASN A 41 -23.02 -5.92 9.78
N PRO A 42 -24.09 -5.73 9.01
CA PRO A 42 -24.41 -6.57 7.86
C PRO A 42 -23.51 -6.33 6.65
N ARG A 43 -22.60 -5.34 6.68
CA ARG A 43 -21.66 -5.01 5.60
C ARG A 43 -22.37 -4.99 4.23
N ILE A 44 -23.29 -4.04 4.05
CA ILE A 44 -24.16 -3.91 2.85
C ILE A 44 -23.33 -3.84 1.59
N GLY A 45 -22.54 -4.18 1.13
CA GLY A 45 -21.70 -4.17 -0.05
C GLY A 45 -20.72 -5.32 -0.06
N SER A 46 -20.50 -5.99 1.04
CA SER A 46 -19.61 -7.14 1.09
C SER A 46 -20.27 -8.38 0.47
N LYS A 47 -19.46 -9.14 -0.26
CA LYS A 47 -19.85 -10.45 -0.81
C LYS A 47 -19.30 -11.61 0.01
N ARG A 48 -18.49 -11.30 1.02
CA ARG A 48 -17.70 -12.32 1.72
C ARG A 48 -17.67 -12.17 3.23
N MET A 49 -18.23 -11.10 3.79
CA MET A 49 -18.04 -10.76 5.19
C MET A 49 -19.33 -10.31 5.85
N THR A 50 -19.56 -10.80 7.07
CA THR A 50 -20.61 -10.31 7.97
C THR A 50 -20.02 -10.19 9.37
N HIS A 51 -20.41 -9.18 10.12
CA HIS A 51 -20.00 -8.99 11.50
C HIS A 51 -21.06 -9.54 12.44
N TRP A 52 -20.65 -10.41 13.33
CA TRP A 52 -21.50 -11.13 14.27
C TRP A 52 -21.10 -10.89 15.72
N MET A 53 -22.09 -10.85 16.61
CA MET A 53 -21.85 -10.88 18.06
C MET A 53 -21.70 -12.35 18.53
N LEU A 54 -20.47 -12.77 18.78
CA LEU A 54 -20.11 -14.15 19.12
C LEU A 54 -19.38 -14.22 20.45
N THR A 55 -19.50 -15.36 21.13
CA THR A 55 -18.54 -15.73 22.18
C THR A 55 -17.23 -16.24 21.56
N ASP A 56 -16.15 -16.25 22.33
CA ASP A 56 -14.84 -16.73 21.84
C ASP A 56 -14.94 -18.20 21.37
N GLU A 57 -15.72 -19.06 22.04
CA GLU A 57 -15.95 -20.47 21.63
C GLU A 57 -16.72 -20.60 20.32
N GLU A 58 -17.72 -19.75 20.10
CA GLU A 58 -18.47 -19.73 18.84
C GLU A 58 -17.62 -19.25 17.68
N ALA A 59 -16.78 -18.24 17.91
CA ALA A 59 -15.83 -17.76 16.92
C ALA A 59 -14.80 -18.85 16.55
N GLU A 60 -14.27 -19.58 17.54
CA GLU A 60 -13.38 -20.72 17.32
C GLU A 60 -14.09 -21.85 16.53
N THR A 61 -15.36 -22.09 16.82
CA THR A 61 -16.15 -23.11 16.12
C THR A 61 -16.36 -22.73 14.64
N LEU A 62 -16.77 -21.49 14.36
CA LEU A 62 -16.91 -20.99 12.99
C LEU A 62 -15.60 -20.99 12.22
N ALA A 63 -14.48 -20.72 12.89
CA ALA A 63 -13.16 -20.77 12.26
C ALA A 63 -12.75 -22.18 11.77
N GLN A 64 -13.43 -23.24 12.21
CA GLN A 64 -13.22 -24.61 11.74
C GLN A 64 -14.10 -24.99 10.54
N ASP A 65 -15.07 -24.16 10.15
CA ASP A 65 -15.90 -24.41 8.97
C ASP A 65 -15.04 -24.30 7.70
N GLU A 66 -15.12 -25.32 6.84
CA GLU A 66 -14.33 -25.35 5.61
C GLU A 66 -14.64 -24.19 4.63
N ARG A 67 -15.80 -23.55 4.77
CA ARG A 67 -16.23 -22.40 3.97
C ARG A 67 -15.65 -21.09 4.49
N VAL A 68 -15.17 -21.06 5.73
CA VAL A 68 -14.64 -19.87 6.41
C VAL A 68 -13.14 -19.72 6.15
N VAL A 69 -12.72 -18.53 5.79
CA VAL A 69 -11.31 -18.15 5.59
C VAL A 69 -10.69 -17.71 6.91
N ALA A 70 -11.42 -16.90 7.68
CA ALA A 70 -10.98 -16.39 8.96
C ALA A 70 -12.18 -15.89 9.78
N VAL A 71 -11.99 -15.86 11.10
CA VAL A 71 -12.86 -15.18 12.07
C VAL A 71 -11.96 -14.26 12.90
N GLU A 72 -12.16 -12.96 12.80
CA GLU A 72 -11.25 -11.97 13.39
C GLU A 72 -12.01 -10.89 14.15
N ILE A 73 -11.37 -10.27 15.13
CA ILE A 73 -11.85 -9.01 15.71
C ILE A 73 -11.71 -7.92 14.61
N PRO A 74 -12.71 -7.05 14.41
CA PRO A 74 -12.63 -5.96 13.45
C PRO A 74 -11.34 -5.15 13.61
N PRO A 75 -10.66 -4.77 12.51
CA PRO A 75 -9.38 -4.05 12.57
C PRO A 75 -9.44 -2.78 13.43
N ASP A 76 -10.57 -2.08 13.40
CA ASP A 76 -10.79 -0.83 14.16
C ASP A 76 -10.87 -1.05 15.67
N GLN A 77 -11.11 -2.29 16.12
CA GLN A 77 -11.20 -2.67 17.53
C GLN A 77 -9.94 -3.36 18.06
N ARG A 78 -8.94 -3.57 17.18
CA ARG A 78 -7.69 -4.19 17.58
C ARG A 78 -6.72 -3.16 18.12
N THR A 79 -6.24 -3.39 19.34
CA THR A 79 -5.25 -2.53 20.02
C THR A 79 -3.81 -2.99 19.84
N ASP A 80 -3.61 -4.19 19.32
CA ASP A 80 -2.30 -4.79 19.04
C ASP A 80 -1.81 -4.54 17.60
N MET A 81 -2.64 -3.87 16.78
CA MET A 81 -2.33 -3.46 15.41
C MET A 81 -2.43 -1.94 15.26
N GLU A 82 -1.53 -1.38 14.49
CA GLU A 82 -1.57 0.03 14.09
C GLU A 82 -1.47 0.15 12.57
N ILE A 83 -2.22 1.09 12.01
CA ILE A 83 -2.08 1.51 10.62
C ILE A 83 -1.00 2.59 10.55
N GLY A 84 -0.11 2.52 9.57
CA GLY A 84 0.97 3.47 9.43
C GLY A 84 1.35 3.74 7.98
N LEU A 85 1.78 4.96 7.73
CA LEU A 85 2.30 5.37 6.43
C LEU A 85 3.65 4.71 6.16
N HIS A 86 3.83 4.20 4.95
CA HIS A 86 5.10 3.62 4.51
C HIS A 86 6.07 4.68 3.98
N ALA A 87 6.18 5.80 4.69
CA ALA A 87 7.15 6.85 4.42
C ALA A 87 8.33 6.81 5.39
N ARG A 88 9.48 7.24 4.93
CA ARG A 88 10.69 7.36 5.72
C ARG A 88 11.38 8.69 5.43
N GLN A 89 11.92 9.32 6.48
CA GLN A 89 12.74 10.52 6.29
C GLN A 89 14.03 10.22 5.52
N THR A 90 14.40 11.15 4.65
CA THR A 90 15.50 11.03 3.70
C THR A 90 16.87 11.40 4.23
N SER A 91 17.00 11.89 5.46
CA SER A 91 18.24 12.45 6.03
C SER A 91 19.47 11.53 5.95
N VAL A 92 19.27 10.23 5.79
CA VAL A 92 20.36 9.23 5.71
C VAL A 92 20.73 8.89 4.25
N PHE A 93 19.86 9.25 3.29
CA PHE A 93 20.01 8.84 1.88
C PHE A 93 20.02 10.02 0.92
N GLU A 94 20.21 11.23 1.44
CA GLU A 94 20.24 12.43 0.61
C GLU A 94 21.39 12.35 -0.38
N ARG A 95 21.03 12.27 -1.65
CA ARG A 95 21.99 12.41 -2.74
C ARG A 95 22.14 13.84 -3.20
N GLN A 96 21.20 14.69 -2.86
CA GLN A 96 21.16 16.07 -3.30
C GLN A 96 21.27 17.00 -2.10
N SER A 97 22.43 17.57 -1.91
CA SER A 97 22.62 18.73 -1.07
C SER A 97 22.32 19.96 -1.91
N GLY A 98 21.26 20.70 -1.58
CA GLY A 98 21.03 22.00 -2.16
C GLY A 98 19.61 22.17 -2.72
N ASN A 99 19.18 23.41 -2.61
CA ASN A 99 17.90 23.92 -3.05
C ASN A 99 17.96 24.10 -4.56
N ASN A 100 17.42 23.16 -5.34
CA ASN A 100 17.39 23.31 -6.78
C ASN A 100 15.94 23.34 -7.26
N SER A 101 15.52 24.46 -7.83
CA SER A 101 14.19 24.66 -8.42
C SER A 101 13.89 23.75 -9.63
N THR A 102 14.90 23.03 -10.11
CA THR A 102 14.79 22.08 -11.23
C THR A 102 14.62 20.63 -10.78
N TRP A 103 14.42 20.37 -9.50
CA TRP A 103 14.22 19.02 -9.03
C TRP A 103 12.91 18.46 -9.53
N VAL A 104 13.03 17.31 -10.19
CA VAL A 104 11.90 16.55 -10.70
C VAL A 104 11.86 15.18 -10.01
N ASN A 105 10.71 14.50 -10.10
CA ASN A 105 10.64 13.09 -9.75
C ASN A 105 11.54 12.28 -10.71
N TRP A 106 12.74 11.89 -10.25
CA TRP A 106 13.68 11.13 -11.08
C TRP A 106 13.12 9.77 -11.53
N GLY A 107 12.11 9.26 -10.82
CA GLY A 107 11.41 8.03 -11.16
C GLY A 107 10.76 8.07 -12.53
N LEU A 108 10.25 9.21 -12.96
CA LEU A 108 9.72 9.41 -14.31
C LEU A 108 10.77 9.07 -15.37
N ARG A 109 12.00 9.55 -15.19
CA ARG A 109 13.11 9.30 -16.14
C ARG A 109 13.62 7.87 -16.04
N ARG A 110 13.83 7.35 -14.80
CA ARG A 110 14.31 5.97 -14.62
C ARG A 110 13.40 4.94 -15.28
N CYS A 111 12.11 5.12 -15.20
CA CYS A 111 11.15 4.17 -15.75
C CYS A 111 10.91 4.32 -17.26
N THR A 112 11.53 5.30 -17.91
CA THR A 112 11.49 5.46 -19.38
C THR A 112 12.75 4.94 -20.06
N GLU A 113 13.78 4.59 -19.30
CA GLU A 113 15.06 4.11 -19.81
C GLU A 113 15.23 2.61 -19.55
N THR A 114 15.90 1.93 -20.45
CA THR A 114 16.21 0.50 -20.32
C THR A 114 17.46 0.24 -19.51
N THR A 115 18.30 1.26 -19.35
CA THR A 115 19.53 1.23 -18.59
C THR A 115 19.47 2.18 -17.41
N ASN A 116 20.30 1.94 -16.42
CA ASN A 116 20.41 2.86 -15.30
C ASN A 116 21.04 4.19 -15.74
N ILE A 117 20.30 5.26 -15.60
CA ILE A 117 20.74 6.64 -15.91
C ILE A 117 21.17 7.38 -14.64
N PHE A 118 21.46 6.69 -13.61
CA PHE A 118 21.52 7.21 -12.26
C PHE A 118 22.65 8.24 -12.04
N ALA A 119 23.78 8.10 -12.73
CA ALA A 119 24.84 9.11 -12.69
C ALA A 119 24.32 10.51 -13.06
N ASP A 120 23.29 10.55 -13.91
CA ASP A 120 22.66 11.77 -14.40
C ASP A 120 21.53 12.28 -13.49
N ALA A 121 21.07 11.48 -12.53
CA ALA A 121 19.91 11.81 -11.68
C ALA A 121 20.13 13.06 -10.81
N THR A 122 21.38 13.39 -10.50
CA THR A 122 21.74 14.61 -9.77
C THR A 122 21.80 15.86 -10.66
N THR A 123 21.89 15.66 -11.98
CA THR A 123 22.03 16.70 -12.99
C THR A 123 20.87 16.65 -13.99
N LEU A 124 19.83 15.86 -13.73
CA LEU A 124 18.68 15.76 -14.61
C LEU A 124 18.06 17.13 -14.84
N THR A 125 18.57 17.76 -15.89
CA THR A 125 17.97 18.92 -16.53
C THR A 125 17.31 18.39 -17.79
N GLY A 126 16.04 18.62 -17.95
CA GLY A 126 15.35 18.26 -19.16
C GLY A 126 13.92 17.81 -18.92
N ASP A 127 13.17 17.89 -19.98
CA ASP A 127 11.76 17.58 -19.94
C ASP A 127 11.52 16.05 -19.93
N TYR A 128 10.52 15.65 -19.18
CA TYR A 128 9.90 14.36 -19.31
C TYR A 128 8.89 14.44 -20.45
N LEU A 129 9.16 13.73 -21.54
CA LEU A 129 8.27 13.67 -22.70
C LEU A 129 7.25 12.55 -22.53
N TYR A 130 5.99 12.84 -22.81
CA TYR A 130 4.89 11.88 -22.67
C TYR A 130 3.87 12.05 -23.79
N ALA A 131 3.26 10.94 -24.21
CA ALA A 131 2.18 10.92 -25.21
C ALA A 131 0.80 10.78 -24.56
N LEU A 132 0.74 10.18 -23.36
CA LEU A 132 -0.46 9.92 -22.58
C LEU A 132 -0.35 10.62 -21.23
N ASP A 133 -1.46 11.07 -20.67
CA ASP A 133 -1.53 11.90 -19.47
C ASP A 133 -2.59 11.46 -18.46
N GLY A 134 -3.22 10.28 -18.66
CA GLY A 134 -4.23 9.72 -17.77
C GLY A 134 -5.64 10.27 -18.02
N THR A 135 -5.87 10.96 -19.14
CA THR A 135 -7.20 11.45 -19.51
C THR A 135 -8.19 10.28 -19.54
N GLY A 136 -9.36 10.46 -18.94
CA GLY A 136 -10.41 9.44 -18.90
C GLY A 136 -10.31 8.43 -17.75
N VAL A 137 -9.32 8.55 -16.88
CA VAL A 137 -9.10 7.64 -15.74
C VAL A 137 -9.42 8.33 -14.42
N ASP A 138 -9.97 7.58 -13.48
CA ASP A 138 -10.20 8.00 -12.09
C ASP A 138 -9.10 7.41 -11.21
N PHE A 139 -8.37 8.29 -10.53
CA PHE A 139 -7.29 7.93 -9.61
C PHE A 139 -7.69 8.25 -8.18
N ILE A 140 -7.59 7.27 -7.30
CA ILE A 140 -7.88 7.42 -5.86
C ILE A 140 -6.57 7.28 -5.08
N VAL A 141 -6.29 8.26 -4.24
CA VAL A 141 -5.30 8.12 -3.17
C VAL A 141 -6.05 7.80 -1.88
N GLN A 142 -5.87 6.57 -1.40
CA GLN A 142 -6.36 6.13 -0.09
C GLN A 142 -5.22 6.30 0.91
N ASP A 143 -5.23 7.43 1.65
CA ASP A 143 -4.08 7.90 2.44
C ASP A 143 -4.50 8.96 3.47
N SER A 144 -3.61 9.83 3.89
CA SER A 144 -3.83 10.94 4.84
C SER A 144 -4.66 12.11 4.30
N GLY A 145 -5.00 12.11 3.03
CA GLY A 145 -5.73 13.21 2.37
C GLY A 145 -4.94 13.82 1.21
N ILE A 146 -5.45 14.92 0.65
CA ILE A 146 -4.78 15.70 -0.41
C ILE A 146 -5.03 17.20 -0.17
N GLN A 147 -4.00 18.03 -0.32
CA GLN A 147 -4.19 19.48 -0.45
C GLN A 147 -4.73 19.80 -1.86
N ALA A 148 -6.04 19.94 -1.99
CA ALA A 148 -6.73 20.04 -3.27
C ALA A 148 -6.43 21.30 -4.08
N ASP A 149 -6.05 22.39 -3.42
CA ASP A 149 -5.69 23.67 -4.04
C ASP A 149 -4.22 23.77 -4.43
N HIS A 150 -3.41 22.74 -4.14
CA HIS A 150 -2.00 22.74 -4.52
C HIS A 150 -1.84 22.83 -6.05
N PRO A 151 -0.93 23.69 -6.60
CA PRO A 151 -0.78 23.90 -8.04
C PRO A 151 -0.50 22.63 -8.86
N GLU A 152 0.08 21.60 -8.26
CA GLU A 152 0.30 20.28 -8.91
C GLU A 152 -1.00 19.59 -9.34
N PHE A 153 -2.12 19.91 -8.69
CA PHE A 153 -3.42 19.28 -8.96
C PHE A 153 -4.37 20.18 -9.75
N GLN A 154 -3.89 21.28 -10.26
CA GLN A 154 -4.69 22.20 -11.09
C GLN A 154 -4.56 21.81 -12.58
N ASP A 155 -5.66 22.01 -13.31
CA ASP A 155 -5.67 21.95 -14.77
C ASP A 155 -5.02 23.22 -15.40
N ALA A 156 -5.05 23.32 -16.72
CA ALA A 156 -4.51 24.47 -17.45
C ALA A 156 -5.24 25.79 -17.14
N ALA A 157 -6.49 25.74 -16.67
CA ALA A 157 -7.28 26.89 -16.27
C ALA A 157 -7.07 27.30 -14.81
N GLY A 158 -6.25 26.56 -14.05
CA GLY A 158 -6.03 26.77 -12.62
C GLY A 158 -7.11 26.17 -11.73
N THR A 159 -8.01 25.34 -12.27
CA THR A 159 -9.05 24.67 -11.52
C THR A 159 -8.52 23.35 -10.95
N THR A 160 -8.85 23.04 -9.70
CA THR A 160 -8.42 21.76 -9.11
C THR A 160 -9.07 20.57 -9.82
N ARG A 161 -8.27 19.53 -10.06
CA ARG A 161 -8.72 18.21 -10.56
C ARG A 161 -9.16 17.28 -9.44
N VAL A 162 -8.95 17.67 -8.17
CA VAL A 162 -9.34 16.87 -7.02
C VAL A 162 -10.85 16.96 -6.81
N GLN A 163 -11.51 15.83 -6.91
CA GLN A 163 -12.93 15.70 -6.67
C GLN A 163 -13.17 15.48 -5.17
N GLN A 164 -13.91 16.39 -4.58
CA GLN A 164 -14.24 16.37 -3.15
C GLN A 164 -15.64 15.79 -3.00
N ILE A 165 -15.73 14.46 -3.09
CA ILE A 165 -17.01 13.75 -3.00
C ILE A 165 -17.30 13.32 -1.57
N ASP A 166 -18.56 13.21 -1.23
CA ASP A 166 -19.01 12.45 -0.06
C ASP A 166 -19.00 10.96 -0.42
N TRP A 167 -18.07 10.20 0.20
CA TRP A 167 -17.89 8.78 -0.08
C TRP A 167 -19.11 7.94 0.31
N PHE A 168 -19.81 8.29 1.39
CA PHE A 168 -21.00 7.57 1.82
C PHE A 168 -22.17 7.83 0.86
N ALA A 169 -22.39 9.09 0.49
CA ALA A 169 -23.41 9.43 -0.52
C ALA A 169 -23.08 8.80 -1.89
N GLY A 170 -21.82 8.84 -2.32
CA GLY A 170 -21.39 8.26 -3.58
C GLY A 170 -21.47 6.73 -3.64
N SER A 171 -21.25 6.06 -2.53
CA SER A 171 -21.37 4.60 -2.40
C SER A 171 -22.81 4.13 -2.16
N GLY A 172 -23.67 5.00 -1.66
CA GLY A 172 -25.04 4.64 -1.23
C GLY A 172 -25.10 3.99 0.16
N ILE A 173 -24.01 4.01 0.93
CA ILE A 173 -24.02 3.56 2.32
C ILE A 173 -24.78 4.59 3.16
N VAL A 174 -25.77 4.12 3.91
CA VAL A 174 -26.67 4.95 4.72
C VAL A 174 -26.34 4.84 6.21
N GLY A 175 -26.68 5.89 6.97
CA GLY A 175 -26.47 5.92 8.42
C GLY A 175 -25.09 6.42 8.84
N GLU A 176 -24.22 6.67 7.91
CA GLU A 176 -22.88 7.22 8.13
C GLU A 176 -22.80 8.65 7.62
N THR A 177 -21.91 9.43 8.20
CA THR A 177 -21.65 10.82 7.81
C THR A 177 -20.15 11.05 7.65
N GLN A 178 -19.79 11.87 6.70
CA GLN A 178 -18.43 12.26 6.44
C GLN A 178 -18.18 13.68 6.95
N ASP A 179 -17.02 13.90 7.59
CA ASP A 179 -16.63 15.24 8.04
C ASP A 179 -16.46 16.21 6.86
N SER A 180 -16.73 17.49 7.06
CA SER A 180 -16.70 18.51 6.00
C SER A 180 -15.33 18.68 5.32
N ASN A 181 -14.25 18.29 5.98
CA ASN A 181 -12.86 18.38 5.49
C ASN A 181 -12.24 17.01 5.26
N PHE A 182 -13.02 16.04 4.89
CA PHE A 182 -12.67 14.64 4.74
C PHE A 182 -11.53 14.33 3.76
N TYR A 183 -11.13 15.27 2.97
CA TYR A 183 -10.04 15.13 1.99
C TYR A 183 -8.77 15.87 2.43
N THR A 184 -8.86 16.74 3.44
CA THR A 184 -7.75 17.60 3.83
C THR A 184 -6.61 16.79 4.44
N ASP A 185 -5.42 16.99 3.90
CA ASP A 185 -4.19 16.38 4.39
C ASP A 185 -3.53 17.26 5.46
N TYR A 186 -3.26 16.71 6.62
CA TYR A 186 -2.53 17.36 7.72
C TYR A 186 -1.16 16.71 8.00
N ASP A 187 -0.86 15.59 7.33
CA ASP A 187 0.44 14.92 7.43
C ASP A 187 1.40 15.37 6.33
N GLY A 188 0.94 15.40 5.09
CA GLY A 188 1.72 15.67 3.89
C GLY A 188 1.99 14.43 3.04
N HIS A 189 1.72 13.24 3.57
CA HIS A 189 2.04 11.99 2.90
C HIS A 189 1.13 11.72 1.70
N GLY A 190 -0.19 11.85 1.87
CA GLY A 190 -1.14 11.61 0.79
C GLY A 190 -1.00 12.61 -0.35
N THR A 191 -0.76 13.90 -0.03
CA THR A 191 -0.44 14.92 -1.03
C THR A 191 0.81 14.55 -1.83
N HIS A 192 1.84 14.02 -1.16
CA HIS A 192 3.07 13.59 -1.82
C HIS A 192 2.83 12.41 -2.75
N CYS A 193 2.12 11.38 -2.30
CA CYS A 193 1.76 10.21 -3.10
C CYS A 193 0.91 10.59 -4.32
N ALA A 194 -0.08 11.47 -4.15
CA ALA A 194 -0.88 12.01 -5.25
C ALA A 194 -0.01 12.76 -6.27
N GLY A 195 0.93 13.60 -5.80
CA GLY A 195 1.85 14.34 -6.67
C GLY A 195 2.70 13.42 -7.54
N ILE A 196 3.18 12.27 -7.02
CA ILE A 196 3.95 11.29 -7.79
C ILE A 196 3.09 10.63 -8.88
N SER A 197 1.84 10.30 -8.59
CA SER A 197 0.96 9.63 -9.56
C SER A 197 0.39 10.61 -10.59
N VAL A 198 -0.16 11.73 -10.13
CA VAL A 198 -1.06 12.57 -10.92
C VAL A 198 -0.74 14.06 -10.88
N GLY A 199 0.38 14.46 -10.26
CA GLY A 199 0.88 15.83 -10.29
C GLY A 199 1.25 16.28 -11.71
N LYS A 200 1.03 17.55 -12.01
CA LYS A 200 1.34 18.07 -13.36
C LYS A 200 2.83 18.15 -13.65
N THR A 201 3.68 18.33 -12.63
CA THR A 201 5.14 18.36 -12.77
C THR A 201 5.77 17.06 -12.33
N PHE A 202 5.39 16.56 -11.15
CA PHE A 202 6.02 15.38 -10.54
C PHE A 202 5.38 14.07 -10.94
N GLY A 203 4.17 14.10 -11.53
CA GLY A 203 3.35 12.91 -11.77
C GLY A 203 3.38 12.39 -13.20
N TRP A 204 2.91 11.16 -13.34
CA TRP A 204 2.70 10.45 -14.60
C TRP A 204 1.42 10.90 -15.30
N ALA A 205 0.28 10.80 -14.59
CA ALA A 205 -1.06 10.94 -15.15
C ALA A 205 -1.61 12.35 -14.90
N LYS A 206 -1.05 13.32 -15.61
CA LYS A 206 -1.22 14.77 -15.41
C LYS A 206 -2.64 15.28 -15.61
N ASN A 207 -3.52 14.50 -16.27
CA ASN A 207 -4.94 14.83 -16.53
C ASN A 207 -5.93 13.79 -15.97
N ALA A 208 -5.46 12.81 -15.18
CA ALA A 208 -6.38 11.93 -14.46
C ALA A 208 -7.26 12.75 -13.49
N ARG A 209 -8.50 12.29 -13.29
CA ARG A 209 -9.39 12.83 -12.27
C ARG A 209 -8.97 12.27 -10.91
N ILE A 210 -8.85 13.11 -9.91
CA ILE A 210 -8.23 12.77 -8.63
C ILE A 210 -9.29 12.69 -7.54
N TYR A 211 -9.22 11.65 -6.71
CA TYR A 211 -10.06 11.48 -5.53
C TYR A 211 -9.18 11.21 -4.31
N ALA A 212 -9.48 11.89 -3.21
CA ALA A 212 -8.90 11.58 -1.91
C ALA A 212 -9.87 10.71 -1.12
N GLN A 213 -9.40 9.57 -0.63
CA GLN A 213 -10.07 8.88 0.46
C GLN A 213 -9.16 8.88 1.68
N LYS A 214 -9.49 9.74 2.63
CA LYS A 214 -8.74 9.88 3.87
C LYS A 214 -9.13 8.78 4.84
N LEU A 215 -8.13 8.00 5.26
CA LEU A 215 -8.31 6.98 6.28
C LEU A 215 -8.17 7.56 7.68
N GLY A 216 -9.02 7.15 8.60
CA GLY A 216 -8.87 7.44 10.02
C GLY A 216 -7.61 6.80 10.62
N GLY A 217 -6.99 7.51 11.57
CA GLY A 217 -5.85 7.00 12.34
C GLY A 217 -4.47 7.16 11.71
N LEU A 218 -4.35 7.64 10.47
CA LEU A 218 -3.04 7.83 9.83
C LEU A 218 -2.28 9.05 10.32
N GLU A 219 -2.96 10.11 10.72
CA GLU A 219 -2.36 11.40 11.09
C GLU A 219 -2.25 11.61 12.61
N GLY A 220 -2.72 10.67 13.39
CA GLY A 220 -2.70 10.75 14.85
C GLY A 220 -3.57 11.89 15.39
N THR A 221 -3.15 12.47 16.53
CA THR A 221 -3.92 13.52 17.22
C THR A 221 -3.81 14.91 16.61
N ALA A 222 -2.98 15.10 15.59
CA ALA A 222 -2.81 16.40 14.92
C ALA A 222 -3.94 16.70 13.93
N ASP A 223 -4.68 15.67 13.52
CA ASP A 223 -5.80 15.80 12.61
C ASP A 223 -7.11 16.05 13.36
N PRO A 224 -7.78 17.20 13.13
CA PRO A 224 -9.08 17.47 13.75
C PRO A 224 -10.21 16.65 13.12
N ASN A 225 -9.99 16.00 11.98
CA ASN A 225 -10.99 15.23 11.27
C ASN A 225 -10.69 13.75 11.34
N THR A 226 -11.68 12.99 11.71
CA THR A 226 -11.64 11.54 11.58
C THR A 226 -11.83 11.19 10.10
N GLY A 227 -10.87 10.52 9.49
CA GLY A 227 -11.06 9.92 8.17
C GLY A 227 -12.12 8.82 8.19
N ILE A 228 -12.38 8.22 7.04
CA ILE A 228 -13.27 7.06 6.94
C ILE A 228 -12.63 5.90 7.70
N SER A 229 -13.43 5.19 8.50
CA SER A 229 -12.96 3.99 9.19
C SER A 229 -12.53 2.93 8.17
N ILE A 230 -11.54 2.13 8.53
CA ILE A 230 -11.05 1.07 7.64
C ILE A 230 -12.16 0.07 7.27
N THR A 231 -13.11 -0.12 8.17
CA THR A 231 -14.26 -1.01 7.97
C THR A 231 -15.12 -0.58 6.76
N ASN A 232 -15.29 0.72 6.54
CA ASN A 232 -16.12 1.25 5.46
C ASN A 232 -15.32 1.67 4.22
N ALA A 233 -14.01 1.88 4.36
CA ALA A 233 -13.20 2.51 3.33
C ALA A 233 -13.22 1.75 1.98
N PHE A 234 -13.09 0.45 2.02
CA PHE A 234 -13.06 -0.39 0.82
C PHE A 234 -14.44 -0.50 0.17
N ASP A 235 -15.48 -0.70 0.98
CA ASP A 235 -16.86 -0.72 0.49
C ASP A 235 -17.24 0.59 -0.18
N CYS A 236 -16.84 1.73 0.38
CA CYS A 236 -17.07 3.04 -0.22
C CYS A 236 -16.47 3.12 -1.63
N ILE A 237 -15.23 2.73 -1.82
CA ILE A 237 -14.59 2.76 -3.15
C ILE A 237 -15.29 1.80 -4.11
N ARG A 238 -15.54 0.56 -3.68
CA ARG A 238 -16.10 -0.48 -4.52
C ARG A 238 -17.52 -0.15 -4.98
N LEU A 239 -18.39 0.26 -4.05
CA LEU A 239 -19.76 0.65 -4.37
C LEU A 239 -19.81 1.93 -5.20
N TRP A 240 -18.99 2.94 -4.89
CA TRP A 240 -18.86 4.13 -5.73
C TRP A 240 -18.44 3.78 -7.15
N HIS A 241 -17.45 2.89 -7.33
CA HIS A 241 -17.01 2.43 -8.63
C HIS A 241 -18.15 1.76 -9.41
N ASN A 242 -18.89 0.87 -8.76
CA ASN A 242 -20.01 0.15 -9.37
C ASN A 242 -21.22 1.05 -9.69
N ASN A 243 -21.37 2.15 -8.95
CA ASN A 243 -22.49 3.11 -9.12
C ASN A 243 -22.22 4.16 -10.20
N LYS A 244 -21.03 4.16 -10.82
CA LYS A 244 -20.73 5.08 -11.92
C LYS A 244 -21.75 4.95 -13.05
N SER A 245 -22.20 6.08 -13.58
CA SER A 245 -23.25 6.13 -14.62
C SER A 245 -23.00 7.25 -15.62
N GLY A 246 -23.77 7.27 -16.69
CA GLY A 246 -23.65 8.28 -17.73
C GLY A 246 -22.27 8.33 -18.37
N ALA A 247 -21.64 9.49 -18.43
CA ALA A 247 -20.31 9.69 -19.01
C ALA A 247 -19.19 9.01 -18.20
N ASP A 248 -19.44 8.68 -16.94
CA ASP A 248 -18.45 8.08 -16.06
C ASP A 248 -18.57 6.54 -15.98
N ALA A 249 -19.59 5.93 -16.54
CA ALA A 249 -19.90 4.50 -16.44
C ALA A 249 -18.73 3.57 -16.82
N ASN A 250 -17.90 3.98 -17.78
CA ASN A 250 -16.78 3.17 -18.28
C ASN A 250 -15.42 3.74 -17.91
N ARG A 251 -15.36 4.68 -16.96
CA ARG A 251 -14.07 5.21 -16.51
C ARG A 251 -13.38 4.20 -15.60
N PRO A 252 -12.19 3.70 -15.95
CA PRO A 252 -11.45 2.80 -15.08
C PRO A 252 -11.01 3.51 -13.80
N THR A 253 -10.83 2.74 -12.74
CA THR A 253 -10.39 3.22 -11.42
C THR A 253 -9.06 2.60 -11.03
N VAL A 254 -8.11 3.45 -10.64
CA VAL A 254 -6.83 3.06 -10.04
C VAL A 254 -6.78 3.55 -8.61
N VAL A 255 -6.42 2.69 -7.67
CA VAL A 255 -6.27 3.03 -6.25
C VAL A 255 -4.83 2.83 -5.83
N ASN A 256 -4.23 3.87 -5.23
CA ASN A 256 -2.93 3.80 -4.57
C ASN A 256 -3.09 3.69 -3.06
N MET A 257 -2.45 2.68 -2.46
CA MET A 257 -2.42 2.42 -1.03
C MET A 257 -0.98 2.40 -0.55
N SER A 258 -0.54 3.53 0.00
CA SER A 258 0.83 3.73 0.48
C SER A 258 0.95 3.59 2.00
N TRP A 259 0.22 2.67 2.58
CA TRP A 259 0.12 2.42 4.01
C TRP A 259 0.07 0.91 4.31
N GLY A 260 0.15 0.52 5.58
CA GLY A 260 0.01 -0.88 5.98
C GLY A 260 0.00 -1.08 7.49
N TYR A 261 -0.38 -2.29 7.91
CA TYR A 261 -0.45 -2.67 9.31
C TYR A 261 0.89 -3.15 9.84
N GLY A 262 1.19 -2.71 11.05
CA GLY A 262 2.32 -3.19 11.84
C GLY A 262 1.86 -3.66 13.22
N PHE A 263 2.48 -4.73 13.70
CA PHE A 263 2.42 -5.15 15.10
C PHE A 263 3.50 -4.42 15.86
N SER A 264 3.16 -3.86 17.02
CA SER A 264 4.09 -3.10 17.86
C SER A 264 4.06 -3.60 19.29
N THR A 265 5.23 -3.89 19.86
CA THR A 265 5.35 -4.36 21.26
C THR A 265 6.67 -3.96 21.90
N THR A 266 6.64 -3.80 23.23
CA THR A 266 7.84 -3.64 24.07
C THR A 266 8.33 -4.95 24.69
N SER A 267 7.53 -6.01 24.57
CA SER A 267 7.83 -7.32 25.16
C SER A 267 8.94 -8.06 24.42
N ASP A 268 9.55 -9.01 25.10
CA ASP A 268 10.37 -10.03 24.44
C ASP A 268 9.48 -11.12 23.83
N PRO A 269 9.93 -11.76 22.74
CA PRO A 269 9.24 -12.92 22.23
C PRO A 269 9.27 -14.06 23.23
N THR A 270 8.25 -14.92 23.21
CA THR A 270 8.21 -16.11 24.08
C THR A 270 8.56 -17.38 23.32
N SER A 271 8.09 -17.49 22.09
CA SER A 271 8.24 -18.69 21.25
C SER A 271 7.98 -18.35 19.78
N GLY A 272 8.03 -19.34 18.93
CA GLY A 272 7.65 -19.20 17.52
C GLY A 272 7.93 -20.46 16.72
N THR A 273 7.77 -20.34 15.41
CA THR A 273 8.05 -21.40 14.44
C THR A 273 8.86 -20.83 13.29
N TYR A 274 9.93 -21.52 12.92
CA TYR A 274 10.73 -21.20 11.74
C TYR A 274 10.81 -22.42 10.83
N ARG A 275 10.27 -22.31 9.63
CA ARG A 275 10.23 -23.38 8.61
C ARG A 275 9.75 -24.72 9.20
N GLY A 276 8.67 -24.67 9.96
CA GLY A 276 8.07 -25.83 10.61
C GLY A 276 8.72 -26.28 11.92
N THR A 277 9.87 -25.71 12.31
CA THR A 277 10.55 -26.03 13.57
C THR A 277 10.17 -25.04 14.66
N ALA A 278 9.54 -25.52 15.72
CA ALA A 278 9.20 -24.71 16.89
C ALA A 278 10.45 -24.36 17.70
N TRP A 279 10.44 -23.20 18.34
CA TRP A 279 11.49 -22.71 19.23
C TRP A 279 10.93 -21.95 20.42
N THR A 280 11.69 -21.87 21.50
CA THR A 280 11.35 -21.15 22.74
C THR A 280 12.46 -20.17 23.10
N TYR A 281 12.08 -18.90 23.30
CA TYR A 281 13.04 -17.86 23.71
C TYR A 281 13.50 -18.08 25.15
N GLY A 282 14.77 -17.88 25.40
CA GLY A 282 15.40 -18.20 26.70
C GLY A 282 15.87 -19.66 26.83
N VAL A 283 15.43 -20.55 25.94
CA VAL A 283 15.84 -21.97 25.89
C VAL A 283 16.69 -22.23 24.65
N ASP A 284 16.08 -22.14 23.46
CA ASP A 284 16.76 -22.39 22.18
C ASP A 284 17.60 -21.19 21.75
N TYR A 285 17.11 -19.98 22.04
CA TYR A 285 17.80 -18.71 21.76
C TYR A 285 17.79 -17.83 23.02
N THR A 286 18.95 -17.55 23.57
CA THR A 286 19.10 -16.80 24.83
C THR A 286 19.24 -15.28 24.61
N THR A 287 19.38 -14.83 23.37
CA THR A 287 19.47 -13.41 23.00
C THR A 287 18.65 -13.14 21.73
N ARG A 288 18.15 -11.90 21.60
CA ARG A 288 17.45 -11.47 20.38
C ARG A 288 18.33 -11.60 19.14
N ALA A 289 19.61 -11.26 19.23
CA ALA A 289 20.53 -11.37 18.11
C ALA A 289 20.73 -12.83 17.62
N ALA A 290 20.80 -13.79 18.54
CA ALA A 290 20.86 -15.21 18.18
C ALA A 290 19.57 -15.67 17.49
N LEU A 291 18.42 -15.24 17.99
CA LEU A 291 17.12 -15.53 17.38
C LEU A 291 17.02 -14.93 15.98
N GLU A 292 17.35 -13.65 15.80
CA GLU A 292 17.33 -12.97 14.49
C GLU A 292 18.22 -13.69 13.49
N THR A 293 19.45 -14.05 13.92
CA THR A 293 20.40 -14.78 13.07
C THR A 293 19.86 -16.12 12.61
N ALA A 294 19.21 -16.86 13.51
CA ALA A 294 18.75 -18.22 13.23
C ALA A 294 17.45 -18.26 12.42
N THR A 295 16.54 -17.30 12.62
CA THR A 295 15.17 -17.35 12.12
C THR A 295 14.86 -16.27 11.09
N GLY A 296 15.75 -15.30 10.90
CA GLY A 296 15.51 -14.15 10.02
C GLY A 296 14.42 -13.21 10.50
N VAL A 297 13.87 -13.38 11.71
CA VAL A 297 12.93 -12.42 12.28
C VAL A 297 13.68 -11.12 12.60
N SER A 298 13.19 -9.99 12.10
CA SER A 298 13.76 -8.70 12.46
C SER A 298 13.02 -8.14 13.69
N ILE A 299 13.64 -8.25 14.86
CA ILE A 299 13.10 -7.71 16.11
C ILE A 299 13.70 -6.32 16.38
N LYS A 300 14.26 -5.67 15.36
CA LYS A 300 14.92 -4.39 15.52
C LYS A 300 13.97 -3.30 15.96
N ARG A 301 14.40 -2.61 16.98
CA ARG A 301 13.73 -1.49 17.61
C ARG A 301 13.93 -0.23 16.75
N LEU A 302 12.88 0.20 16.08
CA LEU A 302 12.91 1.46 15.34
C LEU A 302 12.85 2.64 16.32
N ASN A 303 13.86 3.52 16.25
CA ASN A 303 13.93 4.86 16.88
C ASN A 303 13.93 4.94 18.42
N SER A 304 13.58 3.93 19.14
CA SER A 304 13.82 3.83 20.58
C SER A 304 14.21 2.41 20.92
N ALA A 305 15.13 2.27 21.86
CA ALA A 305 15.67 0.97 22.26
C ALA A 305 14.64 -0.01 22.87
N THR A 306 13.34 0.24 22.76
CA THR A 306 12.32 -0.47 23.52
C THR A 306 11.17 -1.08 22.72
N THR A 307 10.87 -0.62 21.50
CA THR A 307 9.70 -1.08 20.74
C THR A 307 10.08 -1.93 19.54
N THR A 308 9.57 -3.14 19.45
CA THR A 308 9.65 -4.01 18.27
C THR A 308 8.47 -3.71 17.35
N ARG A 309 8.72 -3.59 16.05
CA ARG A 309 7.68 -3.45 15.02
C ARG A 309 7.86 -4.52 13.96
N LEU A 310 6.80 -5.22 13.65
CA LEU A 310 6.75 -6.24 12.59
C LEU A 310 5.60 -5.92 11.64
N SER A 311 5.82 -6.19 10.36
CA SER A 311 4.72 -6.21 9.38
C SER A 311 3.72 -7.29 9.76
N THR A 312 2.43 -6.99 9.69
CA THR A 312 1.40 -7.97 10.03
C THR A 312 0.24 -7.98 9.05
N ARG A 313 -0.39 -9.13 8.91
CA ARG A 313 -1.53 -9.34 8.00
C ARG A 313 -2.83 -9.30 8.79
N ASN A 314 -3.86 -8.82 8.11
CA ASN A 314 -5.25 -8.88 8.53
C ASN A 314 -6.07 -9.45 7.38
N ALA A 315 -6.72 -10.59 7.60
CA ALA A 315 -7.42 -11.31 6.53
C ALA A 315 -8.64 -10.54 6.02
N THR A 316 -9.30 -9.74 6.88
CA THR A 316 -10.41 -8.88 6.50
C THR A 316 -9.98 -7.87 5.44
N VAL A 317 -8.89 -7.15 5.71
CA VAL A 317 -8.35 -6.13 4.78
C VAL A 317 -7.90 -6.78 3.47
N ASP A 318 -7.24 -7.93 3.55
CA ASP A 318 -6.78 -8.64 2.34
C ASP A 318 -7.95 -9.13 1.48
N ALA A 319 -9.04 -9.60 2.10
CA ALA A 319 -10.24 -10.00 1.38
C ALA A 319 -10.94 -8.81 0.68
N GLU A 320 -10.93 -7.62 1.30
CA GLU A 320 -11.45 -6.41 0.66
C GLU A 320 -10.66 -6.02 -0.60
N ILE A 321 -9.34 -6.22 -0.59
CA ILE A 321 -8.51 -5.99 -1.78
C ILE A 321 -8.92 -6.92 -2.93
N GLU A 322 -9.17 -8.20 -2.63
CA GLU A 322 -9.63 -9.17 -3.63
C GLU A 322 -11.01 -8.78 -4.19
N ASP A 323 -11.92 -8.29 -3.34
CA ASP A 323 -13.25 -7.85 -3.76
C ASP A 323 -13.17 -6.58 -4.63
N MET A 324 -12.28 -5.64 -4.32
CA MET A 324 -12.02 -4.47 -5.18
C MET A 324 -11.48 -4.88 -6.56
N ILE A 325 -10.50 -5.78 -6.60
CA ILE A 325 -9.94 -6.29 -7.86
C ILE A 325 -11.00 -7.03 -8.67
N SER A 326 -11.83 -7.84 -8.02
CA SER A 326 -12.95 -8.56 -8.64
C SER A 326 -14.02 -7.62 -9.23
N ALA A 327 -14.16 -6.41 -8.66
CA ALA A 327 -15.01 -5.35 -9.20
C ALA A 327 -14.39 -4.61 -10.39
N GLY A 328 -13.16 -4.93 -10.79
CA GLY A 328 -12.46 -4.28 -11.90
C GLY A 328 -11.57 -3.10 -11.51
N ILE A 329 -11.35 -2.88 -10.23
CA ILE A 329 -10.51 -1.79 -9.72
C ILE A 329 -9.04 -2.22 -9.73
N HIS A 330 -8.17 -1.37 -10.25
CA HIS A 330 -6.72 -1.59 -10.28
C HIS A 330 -6.09 -1.13 -8.96
N VAL A 331 -5.52 -2.05 -8.20
CA VAL A 331 -5.02 -1.77 -6.84
C VAL A 331 -3.51 -1.86 -6.80
N VAL A 332 -2.87 -0.80 -6.27
CA VAL A 332 -1.42 -0.68 -6.10
C VAL A 332 -1.09 -0.46 -4.63
N ILE A 333 -0.19 -1.26 -4.09
CA ILE A 333 0.09 -1.34 -2.66
C ILE A 333 1.59 -1.25 -2.42
N ALA A 334 2.00 -0.43 -1.45
CA ALA A 334 3.39 -0.33 -1.00
C ALA A 334 3.79 -1.56 -0.17
N ALA A 335 4.94 -2.17 -0.46
CA ALA A 335 5.38 -3.41 0.21
C ALA A 335 5.79 -3.24 1.68
N GLY A 336 5.97 -1.99 2.15
CA GLY A 336 6.40 -1.68 3.51
C GLY A 336 7.90 -1.36 3.64
N ASN A 337 8.26 -0.73 4.76
CA ASN A 337 9.60 -0.18 5.00
C ASN A 337 10.33 -0.86 6.18
N ASN A 338 9.97 -2.10 6.49
CA ASN A 338 10.45 -2.81 7.67
C ASN A 338 11.60 -3.77 7.36
N TYR A 339 12.22 -3.69 6.17
CA TYR A 339 13.34 -4.55 5.73
C TYR A 339 12.97 -6.04 5.66
N ASN A 340 11.70 -6.39 5.76
CA ASN A 340 11.26 -7.76 5.89
C ASN A 340 11.16 -8.47 4.54
N LYS A 341 11.41 -9.76 4.56
CA LYS A 341 11.02 -10.63 3.45
C LYS A 341 9.49 -10.66 3.34
N VAL A 342 8.99 -10.51 2.12
CA VAL A 342 7.59 -10.76 1.77
C VAL A 342 7.53 -12.04 0.97
N GLU A 343 7.15 -13.13 1.61
CA GLU A 343 7.06 -14.45 1.00
C GLU A 343 5.72 -14.62 0.27
N ALA A 344 5.76 -15.34 -0.84
CA ALA A 344 4.54 -15.77 -1.53
C ALA A 344 3.86 -16.92 -0.77
N SER A 345 2.55 -17.03 -0.93
CA SER A 345 1.79 -18.16 -0.35
C SER A 345 2.37 -19.51 -0.81
N GLY A 346 2.55 -20.42 0.12
CA GLY A 346 3.17 -21.72 -0.13
C GLY A 346 4.71 -21.72 -0.15
N GLY A 347 5.35 -20.55 -0.03
CA GLY A 347 6.81 -20.45 0.10
C GLY A 347 7.31 -20.93 1.47
N ALA A 348 8.58 -21.31 1.54
CA ALA A 348 9.17 -21.95 2.72
C ALA A 348 9.12 -21.09 4.00
N ASP A 349 9.07 -19.77 3.86
CA ASP A 349 9.08 -18.83 4.98
C ASP A 349 7.70 -18.23 5.27
N TYR A 350 6.66 -18.63 4.51
CA TYR A 350 5.33 -18.04 4.62
C TYR A 350 4.67 -18.24 5.99
N ASP A 351 4.91 -19.39 6.63
CA ASP A 351 4.31 -19.76 7.91
C ASP A 351 5.22 -19.52 9.12
N ASN A 352 6.37 -18.84 8.90
CA ASN A 352 7.22 -18.43 10.01
C ASN A 352 6.47 -17.47 10.92
N ASN A 353 6.55 -17.72 12.24
CA ASN A 353 5.88 -16.87 13.22
C ASN A 353 6.69 -16.64 14.49
N VAL A 354 6.31 -15.62 15.21
CA VAL A 354 6.84 -15.24 16.52
C VAL A 354 5.68 -14.87 17.45
N VAL A 355 5.80 -15.22 18.72
CA VAL A 355 4.76 -15.00 19.73
C VAL A 355 5.24 -13.97 20.77
N PHE A 356 4.43 -12.91 20.95
CA PHE A 356 4.59 -11.85 21.96
C PHE A 356 3.33 -11.72 22.84
N GLY A 357 2.65 -12.81 23.12
CA GLY A 357 1.29 -12.82 23.63
C GLY A 357 0.30 -13.12 22.48
N SER A 358 0.40 -12.37 21.39
CA SER A 358 -0.24 -12.68 20.10
C SER A 358 0.77 -13.31 19.15
N THR A 359 0.31 -14.14 18.20
CA THR A 359 1.13 -14.74 17.16
C THR A 359 1.21 -13.81 15.95
N VAL A 360 2.43 -13.53 15.48
CA VAL A 360 2.68 -12.69 14.32
C VAL A 360 3.48 -13.47 13.27
N ASN A 361 2.95 -13.57 12.06
CA ASN A 361 3.67 -14.13 10.92
C ASN A 361 4.55 -13.05 10.28
N TYR A 362 5.84 -13.12 10.49
CA TYR A 362 6.75 -12.01 10.19
C TYR A 362 7.29 -11.94 8.75
N HIS A 363 7.15 -12.99 7.96
CA HIS A 363 7.59 -13.02 6.55
C HIS A 363 6.45 -12.92 5.53
N ARG A 364 5.25 -12.56 5.93
CA ARG A 364 4.11 -12.40 5.01
C ARG A 364 3.92 -10.98 4.48
N GLY A 365 4.68 -10.02 4.97
CA GLY A 365 4.44 -8.60 4.72
C GLY A 365 3.27 -8.06 5.56
N SER A 366 2.78 -6.87 5.20
CA SER A 366 1.65 -6.20 5.85
C SER A 366 0.40 -6.25 4.98
N SER A 367 -0.78 -6.21 5.62
CA SER A 367 -2.00 -5.81 4.92
C SER A 367 -2.02 -4.28 4.73
N PRO A 368 -2.63 -3.78 3.63
CA PRO A 368 -3.31 -4.54 2.58
C PRO A 368 -2.34 -5.38 1.74
N TYR A 369 -2.79 -6.54 1.29
CA TYR A 369 -2.02 -7.43 0.43
C TYR A 369 -2.93 -8.26 -0.47
N SER A 370 -2.51 -8.43 -1.71
CA SER A 370 -3.03 -9.44 -2.62
C SER A 370 -1.96 -9.82 -3.64
N SER A 371 -1.88 -11.10 -3.97
CA SER A 371 -1.07 -11.55 -5.11
C SER A 371 -1.63 -11.06 -6.46
N ASN A 372 -2.87 -10.62 -6.49
CA ASN A 372 -3.53 -10.06 -7.68
C ASN A 372 -3.33 -8.54 -7.80
N ALA A 373 -2.98 -7.84 -6.71
CA ALA A 373 -2.59 -6.43 -6.72
C ALA A 373 -1.15 -6.23 -7.20
N TYR A 374 -0.76 -4.98 -7.39
CA TYR A 374 0.64 -4.59 -7.55
C TYR A 374 1.26 -4.37 -6.17
N MET A 375 2.11 -5.31 -5.75
CA MET A 375 2.89 -5.21 -4.51
C MET A 375 4.25 -4.62 -4.83
N VAL A 376 4.46 -3.35 -4.48
CA VAL A 376 5.55 -2.53 -4.99
C VAL A 376 6.69 -2.38 -4.00
N ALA A 377 7.84 -2.92 -4.34
CA ALA A 377 9.11 -2.70 -3.64
C ALA A 377 9.83 -1.44 -4.16
N SER A 378 10.74 -0.89 -3.35
CA SER A 378 11.42 0.37 -3.65
C SER A 378 12.81 0.15 -4.24
N LEU A 379 13.10 0.86 -5.35
CA LEU A 379 14.45 1.08 -5.85
C LEU A 379 15.11 2.25 -5.12
N ASP A 380 16.39 2.06 -4.82
CA ASP A 380 17.23 3.11 -4.26
C ASP A 380 17.61 4.15 -5.32
N SER A 381 17.80 5.38 -4.88
CA SER A 381 18.34 6.44 -5.71
C SER A 381 19.86 6.31 -5.94
N THR A 382 20.55 5.38 -5.31
CA THR A 382 21.95 5.07 -5.54
C THR A 382 22.11 3.75 -6.26
N THR A 383 23.17 3.64 -7.05
CA THR A 383 23.55 2.40 -7.75
C THR A 383 24.56 1.60 -6.96
N GLN A 384 24.82 0.42 -7.43
CA GLN A 384 25.90 -0.42 -6.98
C GLN A 384 26.77 -0.83 -8.16
N ASP A 385 28.08 -0.67 -8.03
CA ASP A 385 29.04 -1.20 -8.98
C ASP A 385 29.17 -2.73 -8.79
N ASP A 386 28.99 -3.45 -9.88
CA ASP A 386 29.16 -4.90 -9.96
C ASP A 386 30.21 -5.19 -11.04
N GLY A 387 31.48 -5.09 -10.67
CA GLY A 387 32.61 -5.39 -11.56
C GLY A 387 32.73 -4.40 -12.74
N GLY A 388 32.42 -3.13 -12.53
CA GLY A 388 32.51 -2.06 -13.53
C GLY A 388 31.19 -1.79 -14.26
N THR A 389 30.10 -2.41 -13.81
CA THR A 389 28.74 -2.09 -14.31
C THR A 389 27.88 -1.57 -13.17
N GLU A 390 27.43 -0.33 -13.28
CA GLU A 390 26.48 0.21 -12.32
C GLU A 390 25.09 -0.41 -12.53
N LYS A 391 24.51 -0.91 -11.45
CA LYS A 391 23.20 -1.56 -11.43
C LYS A 391 22.27 -0.89 -10.43
N ASP A 392 21.00 -0.89 -10.72
CA ASP A 392 19.99 -0.54 -9.73
C ASP A 392 20.05 -1.47 -8.53
N LYS A 393 19.75 -0.95 -7.36
CA LYS A 393 19.61 -1.73 -6.14
C LYS A 393 18.29 -1.45 -5.45
N THR A 394 17.85 -2.39 -4.65
CA THR A 394 16.68 -2.18 -3.80
C THR A 394 17.00 -1.20 -2.68
N SER A 395 16.06 -0.33 -2.33
CA SER A 395 16.20 0.54 -1.17
C SER A 395 16.39 -0.29 0.09
N ILE A 396 17.33 0.12 0.94
CA ILE A 396 17.68 -0.64 2.15
C ILE A 396 16.46 -0.93 3.04
N PHE A 397 15.57 0.03 3.16
CA PHE A 397 14.37 -0.07 3.99
C PHE A 397 13.27 -0.95 3.37
N SER A 398 13.31 -1.19 2.06
CA SER A 398 12.21 -1.85 1.35
C SER A 398 11.97 -3.26 1.84
N SER A 399 10.73 -3.55 2.23
CA SER A 399 10.27 -4.93 2.26
C SER A 399 10.24 -5.47 0.84
N ARG A 400 10.60 -6.75 0.63
CA ARG A 400 10.83 -7.34 -0.69
C ARG A 400 10.86 -8.86 -0.64
N GLY A 401 10.74 -9.49 -1.77
CA GLY A 401 10.78 -10.96 -1.89
C GLY A 401 9.72 -11.49 -2.83
N PRO A 402 9.50 -12.81 -2.84
CA PRO A 402 8.57 -13.47 -3.78
C PRO A 402 7.13 -12.96 -3.75
N GLY A 403 6.70 -12.34 -2.65
CA GLY A 403 5.38 -11.71 -2.54
C GLY A 403 5.30 -10.31 -3.17
N CYS A 404 6.43 -9.72 -3.59
CA CYS A 404 6.46 -8.46 -4.34
C CYS A 404 6.59 -8.76 -5.83
N ASN A 405 5.87 -8.05 -6.67
CA ASN A 405 5.83 -8.36 -8.10
C ASN A 405 6.40 -7.27 -9.01
N ILE A 406 6.71 -6.08 -8.45
CA ILE A 406 7.31 -4.98 -9.21
C ILE A 406 8.12 -4.06 -8.30
N TRP A 407 9.18 -3.45 -8.85
CA TRP A 407 10.01 -2.44 -8.21
C TRP A 407 9.89 -1.12 -8.93
N ALA A 408 9.83 -0.04 -8.19
CA ALA A 408 9.82 1.31 -8.75
C ALA A 408 10.66 2.25 -7.88
N PRO A 409 11.14 3.36 -8.44
CA PRO A 409 11.89 4.37 -7.70
C PRO A 409 11.13 4.86 -6.47
N GLY A 410 11.73 4.70 -5.29
CA GLY A 410 11.10 5.08 -4.02
C GLY A 410 12.03 5.78 -3.04
N SER A 411 13.32 5.99 -3.37
CA SER A 411 14.24 6.80 -2.55
C SER A 411 14.42 8.18 -3.17
N ASN A 412 14.45 9.22 -2.32
CA ASN A 412 14.67 10.61 -2.72
C ASN A 412 13.71 11.10 -3.83
N ILE A 413 12.45 10.82 -3.68
CA ILE A 413 11.42 11.21 -4.65
C ILE A 413 10.88 12.59 -4.30
N MET A 414 11.02 13.52 -5.24
CA MET A 414 10.44 14.86 -5.14
C MET A 414 8.97 14.84 -5.52
N SER A 415 8.12 15.48 -4.70
CA SER A 415 6.71 15.69 -4.98
C SER A 415 6.11 16.83 -4.16
N ALA A 416 4.80 17.08 -4.33
CA ALA A 416 4.06 18.08 -3.58
C ALA A 416 4.02 17.75 -2.07
N CYS A 417 3.86 18.78 -1.25
CA CYS A 417 3.60 18.65 0.19
C CYS A 417 2.48 19.59 0.61
N CYS A 418 1.66 19.19 1.56
CA CYS A 418 0.54 19.99 2.03
C CYS A 418 0.97 21.12 3.00
N THR A 419 0.01 21.99 3.30
CA THR A 419 0.09 23.06 4.30
C THR A 419 -1.20 23.07 5.10
N PRO A 420 -1.19 22.83 6.42
CA PRO A 420 -0.03 22.44 7.24
C PRO A 420 0.48 21.02 6.95
N TYR A 421 1.67 20.70 7.41
CA TYR A 421 2.29 19.40 7.31
C TYR A 421 2.82 18.94 8.66
N ASN A 422 3.12 17.66 8.78
CA ASN A 422 3.67 17.08 10.02
C ASN A 422 5.14 17.48 10.20
N THR A 423 5.37 18.54 10.99
CA THR A 423 6.72 19.09 11.23
C THR A 423 7.66 18.15 11.99
N SER A 424 7.12 17.10 12.64
CA SER A 424 7.96 16.09 13.30
C SER A 424 8.52 15.06 12.33
N LYS A 425 7.91 14.93 11.14
CA LYS A 425 8.30 13.97 10.12
C LYS A 425 9.03 14.61 8.94
N TYR A 426 8.65 15.83 8.53
CA TYR A 426 9.03 16.41 7.25
C TYR A 426 9.67 17.79 7.37
N SER A 427 10.54 18.10 6.42
CA SER A 427 11.20 19.40 6.25
C SER A 427 11.07 19.84 4.79
N PRO A 428 9.85 20.22 4.37
CA PRO A 428 9.61 20.63 3.00
C PRO A 428 10.28 21.96 2.67
N ILE A 429 10.43 22.19 1.38
CA ILE A 429 10.89 23.47 0.82
C ILE A 429 9.74 24.15 0.08
N ALA A 430 9.86 25.45 -0.19
CA ALA A 430 8.88 26.16 -0.98
C ALA A 430 8.74 25.53 -2.37
N TYR A 431 7.50 25.40 -2.82
CA TYR A 431 7.22 24.89 -4.16
C TYR A 431 7.72 25.86 -5.23
N PHE A 432 8.42 25.36 -6.22
CA PHE A 432 9.13 26.18 -7.21
C PHE A 432 8.21 27.10 -8.04
N GLY A 433 6.96 26.70 -8.27
CA GLY A 433 6.00 27.46 -9.06
C GLY A 433 5.22 28.50 -8.25
N ASN A 434 5.13 28.34 -6.93
CA ASN A 434 4.44 29.27 -6.03
C ASN A 434 4.90 29.05 -4.58
N GLY A 435 5.68 29.95 -4.05
CA GLY A 435 6.26 29.86 -2.71
C GLY A 435 5.27 29.84 -1.54
N SER A 436 3.97 29.98 -1.78
CA SER A 436 2.92 29.78 -0.76
C SER A 436 2.58 28.30 -0.54
N PHE A 437 3.07 27.41 -1.40
CA PHE A 437 2.92 25.98 -1.32
C PHE A 437 4.27 25.31 -1.06
N TYR A 438 4.24 24.01 -0.77
CA TYR A 438 5.42 23.24 -0.45
C TYR A 438 5.63 22.04 -1.37
N GLN A 439 6.88 21.63 -1.48
CA GLN A 439 7.34 20.37 -2.09
C GLN A 439 8.38 19.73 -1.18
N MET A 440 8.54 18.42 -1.26
CA MET A 440 9.53 17.71 -0.47
C MET A 440 10.07 16.49 -1.19
N SER A 441 11.31 16.10 -0.82
CA SER A 441 11.91 14.85 -1.25
C SER A 441 11.91 13.88 -0.08
N ILE A 442 11.22 12.77 -0.21
CA ILE A 442 11.17 11.71 0.80
C ILE A 442 11.37 10.34 0.19
N SER A 443 11.57 9.34 1.04
CA SER A 443 11.83 7.95 0.64
C SER A 443 10.85 6.99 1.30
N GLY A 444 10.48 5.94 0.59
CA GLY A 444 9.59 4.89 1.07
C GLY A 444 9.06 4.04 -0.08
N THR A 445 8.60 2.84 0.22
CA THR A 445 7.76 2.07 -0.72
C THR A 445 6.48 2.82 -1.04
N SER A 446 6.07 3.75 -0.17
CA SER A 446 5.00 4.73 -0.41
C SER A 446 5.26 5.66 -1.58
N MET A 447 6.51 5.88 -1.98
CA MET A 447 6.90 6.70 -3.13
C MET A 447 7.06 5.84 -4.38
N ALA A 448 7.34 4.55 -4.20
CA ALA A 448 7.42 3.57 -5.27
C ALA A 448 6.04 3.15 -5.81
N ALA A 449 5.09 2.89 -4.93
CA ALA A 449 3.73 2.49 -5.31
C ALA A 449 3.04 3.52 -6.23
N PRO A 450 3.03 4.83 -5.93
CA PRO A 450 2.40 5.82 -6.79
C PRO A 450 3.07 5.99 -8.16
N GLN A 451 4.34 5.61 -8.35
CA GLN A 451 4.95 5.53 -9.68
C GLN A 451 4.21 4.50 -10.55
N VAL A 452 3.95 3.33 -9.96
CA VAL A 452 3.18 2.28 -10.65
C VAL A 452 1.76 2.75 -10.91
N ALA A 453 1.07 3.27 -9.89
CA ALA A 453 -0.33 3.69 -10.00
C ALA A 453 -0.52 4.78 -11.09
N GLY A 454 0.38 5.75 -11.15
CA GLY A 454 0.36 6.77 -12.20
C GLY A 454 0.57 6.19 -13.59
N LEU A 455 1.49 5.22 -13.73
CA LEU A 455 1.72 4.54 -15.01
C LEU A 455 0.49 3.73 -15.47
N LEU A 456 -0.22 3.06 -14.54
CA LEU A 456 -1.44 2.34 -14.90
C LEU A 456 -2.48 3.26 -15.55
N CYS A 457 -2.59 4.51 -15.08
CA CYS A 457 -3.50 5.47 -15.68
C CYS A 457 -3.18 5.77 -17.14
N LEU A 458 -1.90 5.76 -17.54
CA LEU A 458 -1.51 5.95 -18.95
C LEU A 458 -1.95 4.77 -19.82
N HIS A 459 -1.77 3.55 -19.33
CA HIS A 459 -2.24 2.37 -20.05
C HIS A 459 -3.76 2.32 -20.18
N LEU A 460 -4.47 2.72 -19.12
CA LEU A 460 -5.94 2.76 -19.12
C LEU A 460 -6.52 3.92 -19.93
N GLU A 461 -5.77 5.00 -20.15
CA GLU A 461 -6.12 6.00 -21.16
C GLU A 461 -6.06 5.42 -22.56
N SER A 462 -5.02 4.59 -22.85
CA SER A 462 -4.86 3.94 -24.14
C SER A 462 -5.93 2.88 -24.38
N ASP A 463 -6.22 2.05 -23.37
CA ASP A 463 -7.23 1.00 -23.42
C ASP A 463 -7.97 0.91 -22.07
N PRO A 464 -9.13 1.58 -21.93
CA PRO A 464 -9.91 1.60 -20.68
C PRO A 464 -10.60 0.27 -20.37
N THR A 465 -10.55 -0.71 -21.26
CA THR A 465 -11.22 -2.02 -21.09
C THR A 465 -10.34 -3.09 -20.44
N LEU A 466 -9.05 -2.78 -20.23
CA LEU A 466 -8.12 -3.71 -19.60
C LEU A 466 -8.56 -4.06 -18.18
N THR A 467 -8.78 -5.34 -17.93
CA THR A 467 -9.02 -5.83 -16.58
C THR A 467 -7.76 -5.74 -15.72
N PRO A 468 -7.87 -5.74 -14.37
CA PRO A 468 -6.70 -5.75 -13.48
C PRO A 468 -5.67 -6.83 -13.82
N ALA A 469 -6.12 -8.06 -14.12
CA ALA A 469 -5.24 -9.17 -14.47
C ALA A 469 -4.52 -8.95 -15.82
N GLN A 470 -5.24 -8.46 -16.84
CA GLN A 470 -4.65 -8.16 -18.16
C GLN A 470 -3.62 -7.05 -18.08
N LEU A 471 -3.96 -5.94 -17.40
CA LEU A 471 -3.03 -4.82 -17.26
C LEU A 471 -1.81 -5.23 -16.43
N LYS A 472 -2.00 -5.99 -15.34
CA LYS A 472 -0.89 -6.49 -14.54
C LYS A 472 0.06 -7.36 -15.36
N SER A 473 -0.46 -8.29 -16.15
CA SER A 473 0.35 -9.12 -17.04
C SER A 473 1.14 -8.28 -18.04
N LYS A 474 0.52 -7.24 -18.62
CA LYS A 474 1.17 -6.31 -19.55
C LYS A 474 2.29 -5.52 -18.86
N ILE A 475 2.05 -4.94 -17.71
CA ILE A 475 3.06 -4.18 -16.94
C ILE A 475 4.25 -5.06 -16.56
N ILE A 476 4.01 -6.29 -16.09
CA ILE A 476 5.10 -7.22 -15.73
C ILE A 476 5.89 -7.64 -16.98
N ALA A 477 5.23 -7.86 -18.11
CA ALA A 477 5.90 -8.21 -19.36
C ALA A 477 6.75 -7.05 -19.93
N ASP A 478 6.29 -5.82 -19.79
CA ASP A 478 7.02 -4.62 -20.23
C ASP A 478 8.19 -4.25 -19.29
N SER A 479 8.14 -4.72 -18.05
CA SER A 479 9.14 -4.42 -17.01
C SER A 479 10.51 -4.96 -17.36
N LYS A 480 11.56 -4.32 -16.84
CA LYS A 480 12.94 -4.73 -17.07
C LYS A 480 13.46 -5.54 -15.89
N ASP A 481 14.13 -6.62 -16.21
CA ASP A 481 14.85 -7.41 -15.22
C ASP A 481 16.14 -6.70 -14.82
N VAL A 482 16.48 -6.78 -13.54
CA VAL A 482 17.71 -6.20 -13.00
C VAL A 482 18.41 -7.25 -12.16
N VAL A 483 19.69 -7.37 -12.37
CA VAL A 483 20.54 -8.22 -11.56
C VAL A 483 21.04 -7.39 -10.38
N TYR A 484 20.62 -7.76 -9.19
CA TYR A 484 21.13 -7.16 -7.97
C TYR A 484 22.44 -7.84 -7.55
N ASN A 485 23.37 -7.04 -7.05
CA ASN A 485 24.53 -7.59 -6.39
C ASN A 485 24.11 -8.14 -5.01
N THR A 486 24.42 -9.40 -4.79
CA THR A 486 24.09 -10.13 -3.56
C THR A 486 25.15 -9.96 -2.46
N GLY A 487 26.18 -9.14 -2.68
CA GLY A 487 27.41 -9.15 -1.89
C GLY A 487 27.55 -8.09 -0.81
N VAL A 488 26.61 -7.17 -0.64
CA VAL A 488 26.78 -6.10 0.36
C VAL A 488 25.91 -6.35 1.57
N ASN A 489 26.56 -6.82 2.63
CA ASN A 489 26.04 -6.69 3.99
C ASN A 489 26.06 -5.22 4.37
N ASN A 490 24.91 -4.63 4.60
CA ASN A 490 24.86 -3.39 5.33
C ASN A 490 24.45 -3.69 6.78
N ASP A 491 24.94 -2.87 7.69
CA ASP A 491 24.83 -3.04 9.15
C ASP A 491 23.39 -3.10 9.68
N TYR A 492 22.37 -3.01 8.82
CA TYR A 492 20.97 -2.98 9.21
C TYR A 492 20.31 -4.32 9.24
N ASP A 493 20.89 -5.31 8.60
CA ASP A 493 20.55 -6.69 8.83
C ASP A 493 21.21 -7.63 7.91
N GLN A 494 21.04 -8.81 8.28
CA GLN A 494 21.29 -10.05 7.59
C GLN A 494 20.44 -10.25 6.33
N ILE A 495 19.59 -9.26 5.99
CA ILE A 495 18.90 -9.20 4.74
C ILE A 495 19.87 -8.57 3.76
N SER A 496 20.58 -9.43 3.02
CA SER A 496 21.38 -9.01 1.88
C SER A 496 20.55 -8.10 0.97
N THR A 497 21.20 -7.27 0.17
CA THR A 497 20.55 -6.52 -0.92
C THR A 497 19.88 -7.44 -1.95
N SER A 498 19.83 -8.73 -1.68
CA SER A 498 19.22 -9.74 -2.53
C SER A 498 17.71 -9.55 -2.61
N THR A 499 17.17 -9.89 -3.74
CA THR A 499 15.73 -10.00 -3.99
C THR A 499 15.17 -11.30 -3.45
N PHE A 500 15.87 -12.01 -2.58
CA PHE A 500 15.55 -13.36 -2.09
C PHE A 500 15.35 -14.39 -3.21
N GLY A 501 16.16 -14.29 -4.28
CA GLY A 501 16.10 -15.21 -5.41
C GLY A 501 15.05 -14.86 -6.47
N GLN A 502 14.43 -13.69 -6.37
CA GLN A 502 13.52 -13.18 -7.40
C GLN A 502 14.28 -12.30 -8.39
N ASP A 503 13.92 -12.42 -9.66
CA ASP A 503 14.23 -11.40 -10.65
C ASP A 503 13.41 -10.15 -10.31
N ALA A 504 14.09 -9.05 -10.05
CA ALA A 504 13.38 -7.80 -9.80
C ALA A 504 12.86 -7.24 -11.11
N LYS A 505 11.55 -7.12 -11.19
CA LYS A 505 10.85 -6.50 -12.32
C LYS A 505 10.79 -5.01 -12.10
N ILE A 506 11.65 -4.24 -12.76
CA ILE A 506 11.63 -2.78 -12.65
C ILE A 506 10.58 -2.20 -13.58
N LEU A 507 9.75 -1.33 -13.02
CA LEU A 507 8.75 -0.56 -13.76
C LEU A 507 9.38 0.12 -14.99
N TYR A 508 8.77 -0.08 -16.13
CA TYR A 508 9.18 0.52 -17.39
C TYR A 508 7.97 0.88 -18.24
N THR A 509 8.07 1.98 -18.95
CA THR A 509 7.04 2.39 -19.92
C THR A 509 7.64 2.92 -21.21
N ARG A 510 6.99 2.59 -22.32
CA ARG A 510 7.25 3.17 -23.64
C ARG A 510 6.42 4.42 -23.94
N TYR A 511 5.41 4.73 -23.10
CA TYR A 511 4.52 5.88 -23.32
C TYR A 511 5.12 7.21 -22.87
N ALA A 512 6.33 7.20 -22.36
CA ALA A 512 7.05 8.37 -21.94
C ALA A 512 8.52 8.23 -22.35
N SER A 513 8.93 8.90 -23.38
CA SER A 513 10.31 9.04 -23.88
C SER A 513 10.29 9.91 -25.14
N ALA A 514 11.46 10.20 -25.69
CA ALA A 514 11.54 10.86 -27.01
C ALA A 514 10.78 10.12 -28.13
N ASN A 515 10.62 8.79 -27.96
CA ASN A 515 9.88 7.95 -28.90
C ASN A 515 8.36 7.89 -28.63
N ALA A 516 7.91 8.36 -27.49
CA ALA A 516 6.51 8.32 -27.10
C ALA A 516 5.59 9.11 -28.04
N LEU A 517 6.11 10.20 -28.61
CA LEU A 517 5.37 11.04 -29.55
C LEU A 517 5.04 10.35 -30.87
N SER A 518 5.66 9.20 -31.16
CA SER A 518 5.38 8.39 -32.37
C SER A 518 4.39 7.24 -32.10
N ILE A 519 3.95 7.06 -30.87
CA ILE A 519 3.03 5.98 -30.49
C ILE A 519 1.60 6.47 -30.75
N THR A 520 0.93 5.87 -31.72
CA THR A 520 -0.52 6.04 -31.91
C THR A 520 -1.27 5.28 -30.81
N LYS A 521 -2.39 5.83 -30.34
CA LYS A 521 -3.34 5.09 -29.49
C LYS A 521 -3.74 3.81 -30.25
N GLU A 522 -3.52 2.66 -29.63
CA GLU A 522 -3.98 1.36 -30.15
C GLU A 522 -5.48 1.24 -29.99
#